data_fe1c9f62d8ad4ff900274b462d63bbda
#
_entry.id   fe1c9f62d8ad4ff900274b462d63bbda
#
_cell.length_a   1.000
_cell.length_b   1.000
_cell.length_c   1.000
_cell.angle_alpha   90.00
_cell.angle_beta   90.00
_cell.angle_gamma   90.00
#
_symmetry.space_group_name_H-M   'P 1'
#
loop_
_entity.id
_entity.type
_entity.pdbx_description
1 polymer ?
#
loop_
_entity_poly.entity_id
_entity_poly.type
_entity_poly.pdbx_seq_one_letter_code
_entity_poly.pdbx_strand_id
1 'polypeptide(L)'
;VAAITDQLNKIGFYSNSVKNPLQVELAGKIGELSGLQDYSLFLINSGAEANENALKLASFHTGKDRMIAFKGAFHGRTSGAVAVTDNPKYSAPFNSHHKVTFLPLNDIEAVRTELAKGDVAGVIIEGIQGVGGIVIPDDRFMRDLRQATKEAGVVLILDEIQSGYGR
;
A
#
# COMPACT_ATOMS: atom_id res chain seq x y z
N VAL A 1 -16.03 -12.02 22.96
CA VAL A 1 -16.34 -13.46 22.76
C VAL A 1 -17.77 -13.62 22.24
N ALA A 2 -18.82 -13.12 22.91
CA ALA A 2 -20.23 -13.33 22.51
C ALA A 2 -20.53 -12.97 21.05
N ALA A 3 -20.11 -11.78 20.59
CA ALA A 3 -20.31 -11.35 19.20
C ALA A 3 -19.65 -12.27 18.16
N ILE A 4 -18.47 -12.83 18.49
CA ILE A 4 -17.79 -13.79 17.62
C ILE A 4 -18.58 -15.11 17.55
N THR A 5 -19.02 -15.61 18.70
CA THR A 5 -19.82 -16.84 18.77
C THR A 5 -21.14 -16.68 18.02
N ASP A 6 -21.84 -15.56 18.20
CA ASP A 6 -23.09 -15.27 17.49
C ASP A 6 -22.87 -15.22 15.96
N GLN A 7 -21.80 -14.58 15.51
CA GLN A 7 -21.47 -14.49 14.09
C GLN A 7 -21.08 -15.85 13.49
N LEU A 8 -20.34 -16.68 14.22
CA LEU A 8 -19.99 -18.05 13.77
C LEU A 8 -21.21 -18.95 13.63
N ASN A 9 -22.26 -18.74 14.43
CA ASN A 9 -23.54 -19.46 14.30
C ASN A 9 -24.36 -19.03 13.06
N LYS A 10 -24.03 -17.89 12.46
CA LYS A 10 -24.66 -17.37 11.22
C LYS A 10 -23.83 -17.73 10.01
N ILE A 11 -22.65 -17.13 9.93
CA ILE A 11 -21.64 -17.39 8.90
C ILE A 11 -20.28 -16.86 9.39
N GLY A 12 -19.23 -17.66 9.24
CA GLY A 12 -17.85 -17.20 9.42
C GLY A 12 -17.39 -16.41 8.19
N PHE A 13 -16.54 -17.02 7.39
CA PHE A 13 -16.09 -16.48 6.11
C PHE A 13 -16.19 -17.57 5.04
N TYR A 14 -16.62 -17.18 3.83
CA TYR A 14 -16.63 -18.09 2.68
C TYR A 14 -15.67 -17.59 1.59
N SER A 15 -16.02 -16.49 0.93
CA SER A 15 -15.16 -15.85 -0.07
C SER A 15 -15.62 -14.41 -0.32
N ASN A 16 -14.74 -13.60 -0.96
CA ASN A 16 -15.09 -12.23 -1.38
C ASN A 16 -16.14 -12.19 -2.52
N SER A 17 -16.51 -13.32 -3.10
CA SER A 17 -17.58 -13.41 -4.10
C SER A 17 -18.99 -13.41 -3.49
N VAL A 18 -19.10 -13.56 -2.18
CA VAL A 18 -20.37 -13.53 -1.45
C VAL A 18 -20.41 -12.33 -0.51
N LYS A 19 -21.49 -11.55 -0.57
CA LYS A 19 -21.67 -10.40 0.31
C LYS A 19 -21.83 -10.85 1.77
N ASN A 20 -20.95 -10.38 2.63
CA ASN A 20 -21.07 -10.53 4.08
C ASN A 20 -21.53 -9.18 4.66
N PRO A 21 -22.67 -9.14 5.42
CA PRO A 21 -23.19 -7.90 5.98
C PRO A 21 -22.18 -7.14 6.85
N LEU A 22 -21.34 -7.83 7.63
CA LEU A 22 -20.31 -7.20 8.45
C LEU A 22 -19.22 -6.50 7.62
N GLN A 23 -18.87 -7.07 6.46
CA GLN A 23 -17.91 -6.42 5.55
C GLN A 23 -18.49 -5.13 4.96
N VAL A 24 -19.78 -5.15 4.61
CA VAL A 24 -20.48 -3.96 4.08
C VAL A 24 -20.57 -2.88 5.17
N GLU A 25 -20.94 -3.24 6.39
CA GLU A 25 -20.97 -2.33 7.54
C GLU A 25 -19.60 -1.74 7.83
N LEU A 26 -18.56 -2.57 7.84
CA LEU A 26 -17.18 -2.13 8.05
C LEU A 26 -16.73 -1.14 6.97
N ALA A 27 -17.00 -1.43 5.70
CA ALA A 27 -16.68 -0.53 4.59
C ALA A 27 -17.34 0.84 4.76
N GLY A 28 -18.62 0.88 5.13
CA GLY A 28 -19.34 2.12 5.42
C GLY A 28 -18.73 2.92 6.57
N LYS A 29 -18.42 2.27 7.69
CA LYS A 29 -17.79 2.92 8.85
C LYS A 29 -16.39 3.46 8.53
N ILE A 30 -15.57 2.71 7.80
CA ILE A 30 -14.24 3.17 7.38
C ILE A 30 -14.36 4.38 6.47
N GLY A 31 -15.26 4.34 5.48
CA GLY A 31 -15.53 5.46 4.58
C GLY A 31 -15.97 6.73 5.31
N GLU A 32 -16.89 6.59 6.26
CA GLU A 32 -17.40 7.68 7.09
C GLU A 32 -16.28 8.32 7.93
N LEU A 33 -15.52 7.50 8.68
CA LEU A 33 -14.48 7.97 9.60
C LEU A 33 -13.27 8.56 8.87
N SER A 34 -12.92 8.05 7.70
CA SER A 34 -11.80 8.54 6.90
C SER A 34 -12.15 9.72 5.99
N GLY A 35 -13.45 10.01 5.79
CA GLY A 35 -13.91 10.96 4.78
C GLY A 35 -13.78 10.46 3.33
N LEU A 36 -13.49 9.17 3.12
CA LEU A 36 -13.29 8.53 1.82
C LEU A 36 -14.46 7.59 1.47
N GLN A 37 -15.69 8.13 1.50
CA GLN A 37 -16.93 7.35 1.33
C GLN A 37 -17.05 6.69 -0.05
N ASP A 38 -16.38 7.23 -1.08
CA ASP A 38 -16.39 6.70 -2.45
C ASP A 38 -15.35 5.58 -2.67
N TYR A 39 -14.58 5.22 -1.63
CA TYR A 39 -13.56 4.16 -1.72
C TYR A 39 -14.17 2.80 -1.48
N SER A 40 -13.67 1.80 -2.20
CA SER A 40 -14.04 0.40 -2.00
C SER A 40 -13.11 -0.26 -0.98
N LEU A 41 -13.68 -1.11 -0.14
CA LEU A 41 -12.93 -1.97 0.78
C LEU A 41 -12.67 -3.33 0.12
N PHE A 42 -11.41 -3.76 0.13
CA PHE A 42 -11.00 -5.11 -0.24
C PHE A 42 -10.27 -5.76 0.93
N LEU A 43 -10.88 -6.78 1.54
CA LEU A 43 -10.31 -7.49 2.67
C LEU A 43 -9.43 -8.66 2.20
N ILE A 44 -8.30 -8.82 2.86
CA ILE A 44 -7.30 -9.85 2.58
C ILE A 44 -6.71 -10.36 3.90
N ASN A 45 -5.77 -11.32 3.86
CA ASN A 45 -5.33 -12.02 5.07
C ASN A 45 -4.07 -11.42 5.72
N SER A 46 -3.31 -10.62 4.98
CA SER A 46 -2.04 -10.08 5.50
C SER A 46 -1.69 -8.74 4.85
N GLY A 47 -0.81 -7.98 5.52
CA GLY A 47 -0.27 -6.75 4.96
C GLY A 47 0.51 -6.95 3.66
N ALA A 48 1.27 -8.04 3.55
CA ALA A 48 1.97 -8.36 2.31
C ALA A 48 0.98 -8.59 1.14
N GLU A 49 -0.16 -9.26 1.39
CA GLU A 49 -1.21 -9.41 0.37
C GLU A 49 -1.89 -8.09 0.03
N ALA A 50 -2.07 -7.19 1.01
CA ALA A 50 -2.59 -5.84 0.75
C ALA A 50 -1.69 -5.08 -0.21
N ASN A 51 -0.41 -5.02 0.09
CA ASN A 51 0.58 -4.36 -0.76
C ASN A 51 0.70 -5.03 -2.14
N GLU A 52 0.72 -6.36 -2.21
CA GLU A 52 0.72 -7.10 -3.48
C GLU A 52 -0.46 -6.70 -4.38
N ASN A 53 -1.66 -6.61 -3.81
CA ASN A 53 -2.84 -6.20 -4.56
C ASN A 53 -2.82 -4.71 -4.91
N ALA A 54 -2.34 -3.83 -4.03
CA ALA A 54 -2.20 -2.41 -4.32
C ALA A 54 -1.23 -2.14 -5.47
N LEU A 55 -0.06 -2.79 -5.48
CA LEU A 55 0.92 -2.71 -6.57
C LEU A 55 0.32 -3.20 -7.90
N LYS A 56 -0.39 -4.33 -7.86
CA LYS A 56 -1.07 -4.88 -9.03
C LYS A 56 -2.17 -3.96 -9.56
N LEU A 57 -2.98 -3.37 -8.69
CA LEU A 57 -4.01 -2.40 -9.07
C LEU A 57 -3.40 -1.14 -9.68
N ALA A 58 -2.30 -0.63 -9.13
CA ALA A 58 -1.58 0.50 -9.70
C ALA A 58 -1.09 0.20 -11.12
N SER A 59 -0.55 -0.99 -11.34
CA SER A 59 -0.11 -1.45 -12.66
C SER A 59 -1.27 -1.60 -13.65
N PHE A 60 -2.40 -2.18 -13.24
CA PHE A 60 -3.61 -2.27 -14.07
C PHE A 60 -4.15 -0.89 -14.45
N HIS A 61 -4.22 0.02 -13.49
CA HIS A 61 -4.77 1.36 -13.71
C HIS A 61 -3.93 2.19 -14.68
N THR A 62 -2.61 2.09 -14.59
CA THR A 62 -1.69 2.93 -15.37
C THR A 62 -1.19 2.26 -16.65
N GLY A 63 -1.32 0.94 -16.78
CA GLY A 63 -0.70 0.15 -17.84
C GLY A 63 0.83 0.07 -17.77
N LYS A 64 1.43 0.43 -16.63
CA LYS A 64 2.88 0.50 -16.40
C LYS A 64 3.30 -0.56 -15.38
N ASP A 65 4.62 -0.82 -15.25
CA ASP A 65 5.13 -1.91 -14.41
C ASP A 65 6.26 -1.52 -13.45
N ARG A 66 6.73 -0.27 -13.47
CA ARG A 66 7.78 0.20 -12.57
C ARG A 66 7.19 0.87 -11.33
N MET A 67 7.73 0.55 -10.18
CA MET A 67 7.35 1.14 -8.89
C MET A 67 8.46 2.02 -8.33
N ILE A 68 8.10 3.02 -7.55
CA ILE A 68 9.01 3.77 -6.68
C ILE A 68 8.72 3.37 -5.24
N ALA A 69 9.77 3.09 -4.48
CA ALA A 69 9.74 2.88 -3.03
C ALA A 69 10.87 3.70 -2.38
N PHE A 70 10.94 3.70 -1.06
CA PHE A 70 11.90 4.54 -0.34
C PHE A 70 12.94 3.71 0.42
N LYS A 71 14.12 4.28 0.61
CA LYS A 71 15.17 3.66 1.43
C LYS A 71 14.69 3.38 2.84
N GLY A 72 15.03 2.21 3.37
CA GLY A 72 14.58 1.74 4.68
C GLY A 72 13.14 1.21 4.72
N ALA A 73 12.41 1.18 3.60
CA ALA A 73 11.03 0.72 3.57
C ALA A 73 10.89 -0.80 3.78
N PHE A 74 9.78 -1.19 4.42
CA PHE A 74 9.39 -2.59 4.56
C PHE A 74 7.90 -2.76 4.22
N HIS A 75 7.60 -3.48 3.15
CA HIS A 75 6.22 -3.67 2.66
C HIS A 75 5.76 -5.13 2.64
N GLY A 76 6.62 -6.06 3.01
CA GLY A 76 6.29 -7.48 3.09
C GLY A 76 7.33 -8.39 2.44
N ARG A 77 6.99 -9.70 2.34
CA ARG A 77 7.89 -10.75 1.87
C ARG A 77 7.29 -11.63 0.75
N THR A 78 6.12 -11.32 0.25
CA THR A 78 5.59 -11.89 -1.01
C THR A 78 6.31 -11.28 -2.20
N SER A 79 6.12 -11.79 -3.40
CA SER A 79 6.97 -11.45 -4.55
C SER A 79 7.04 -9.94 -4.87
N GLY A 80 5.91 -9.29 -5.07
CA GLY A 80 5.87 -7.84 -5.32
C GLY A 80 6.18 -7.02 -4.08
N ALA A 81 5.67 -7.43 -2.90
CA ALA A 81 5.90 -6.71 -1.65
C ALA A 81 7.38 -6.72 -1.23
N VAL A 82 8.10 -7.84 -1.45
CA VAL A 82 9.54 -7.87 -1.17
C VAL A 82 10.35 -7.06 -2.16
N ALA A 83 9.87 -6.92 -3.39
CA ALA A 83 10.54 -6.12 -4.40
C ALA A 83 10.57 -4.61 -4.03
N VAL A 84 9.53 -4.12 -3.34
CA VAL A 84 9.45 -2.74 -2.84
C VAL A 84 9.96 -2.58 -1.39
N THR A 85 10.48 -3.66 -0.78
CA THR A 85 11.13 -3.65 0.53
C THR A 85 12.64 -3.43 0.37
N ASP A 86 13.20 -2.39 1.00
CA ASP A 86 14.62 -2.04 0.88
C ASP A 86 15.51 -2.91 1.78
N ASN A 87 15.50 -4.22 1.50
CA ASN A 87 16.39 -5.16 2.17
C ASN A 87 16.73 -6.35 1.25
N PRO A 88 17.93 -6.37 0.64
CA PRO A 88 18.32 -7.42 -0.30
C PRO A 88 18.37 -8.83 0.32
N LYS A 89 18.43 -8.95 1.66
CA LYS A 89 18.44 -10.25 2.34
C LYS A 89 17.08 -10.97 2.28
N TYR A 90 16.00 -10.25 1.97
CA TYR A 90 14.67 -10.84 1.85
C TYR A 90 14.33 -11.23 0.40
N SER A 91 15.05 -10.70 -0.58
CA SER A 91 14.82 -11.00 -1.99
C SER A 91 15.60 -12.26 -2.40
N ALA A 92 14.92 -13.16 -3.09
CA ALA A 92 15.51 -14.34 -3.71
C ALA A 92 15.55 -14.17 -5.26
N PRO A 93 16.37 -14.97 -5.99
CA PRO A 93 16.37 -14.90 -7.46
C PRO A 93 14.99 -15.07 -8.09
N PHE A 94 14.11 -15.83 -7.46
CA PHE A 94 12.73 -16.06 -7.90
C PHE A 94 11.89 -14.78 -7.98
N ASN A 95 12.13 -13.80 -7.13
CA ASN A 95 11.35 -12.57 -7.03
C ASN A 95 12.15 -11.29 -7.29
N SER A 96 13.26 -11.39 -8.03
CA SER A 96 14.14 -10.27 -8.37
C SER A 96 13.82 -9.57 -9.70
N HIS A 97 12.69 -9.90 -10.35
CA HIS A 97 12.38 -9.43 -11.71
C HIS A 97 11.53 -8.15 -11.75
N HIS A 98 11.04 -7.70 -10.62
CA HIS A 98 10.21 -6.48 -10.57
C HIS A 98 11.05 -5.21 -10.76
N LYS A 99 10.51 -4.26 -11.53
CA LYS A 99 11.17 -2.95 -11.75
C LYS A 99 10.85 -2.01 -10.61
N VAL A 100 11.81 -1.77 -9.74
CA VAL A 100 11.65 -0.87 -8.59
C VAL A 100 12.82 0.10 -8.52
N THR A 101 12.52 1.37 -8.25
CA THR A 101 13.51 2.40 -7.95
C THR A 101 13.38 2.81 -6.49
N PHE A 102 14.46 2.66 -5.72
CA PHE A 102 14.51 3.12 -4.32
C PHE A 102 15.10 4.53 -4.24
N LEU A 103 14.32 5.46 -3.67
CA LEU A 103 14.70 6.85 -3.50
C LEU A 103 14.96 7.18 -2.02
N PRO A 104 15.80 8.20 -1.73
CA PRO A 104 15.91 8.73 -0.38
C PRO A 104 14.54 9.25 0.11
N LEU A 105 14.24 9.04 1.38
CA LEU A 105 13.07 9.66 1.99
C LEU A 105 13.27 11.19 2.05
N ASN A 106 12.18 11.95 1.92
CA ASN A 106 12.18 13.41 1.92
C ASN A 106 12.88 14.11 0.73
N ASP A 107 13.24 13.37 -0.32
CA ASP A 107 13.81 13.92 -1.55
C ASP A 107 12.75 14.02 -2.67
N ILE A 108 12.00 15.11 -2.68
CA ILE A 108 10.93 15.32 -3.67
C ILE A 108 11.47 15.53 -5.10
N GLU A 109 12.67 16.09 -5.23
CA GLU A 109 13.27 16.33 -6.55
C GLU A 109 13.69 15.01 -7.21
N ALA A 110 14.22 14.06 -6.44
CA ALA A 110 14.45 12.71 -6.92
C ALA A 110 13.17 12.04 -7.39
N VAL A 111 12.06 12.19 -6.63
CA VAL A 111 10.75 11.67 -7.03
C VAL A 111 10.28 12.29 -8.34
N ARG A 112 10.33 13.63 -8.49
CA ARG A 112 9.92 14.33 -9.71
C ARG A 112 10.73 13.88 -10.92
N THR A 113 12.03 13.72 -10.74
CA THR A 113 12.94 13.24 -11.79
C THR A 113 12.54 11.84 -12.28
N GLU A 114 12.22 10.95 -11.36
CA GLU A 114 11.79 9.59 -11.72
C GLU A 114 10.40 9.55 -12.36
N LEU A 115 9.46 10.35 -11.86
CA LEU A 115 8.11 10.46 -12.43
C LEU A 115 8.13 11.02 -13.86
N ALA A 116 9.03 11.94 -14.16
CA ALA A 116 9.18 12.55 -15.49
C ALA A 116 9.58 11.54 -16.59
N LYS A 117 10.11 10.36 -16.23
CA LYS A 117 10.40 9.27 -17.17
C LYS A 117 9.15 8.64 -17.80
N GLY A 118 7.98 8.81 -17.18
CA GLY A 118 6.68 8.41 -17.73
C GLY A 118 6.35 6.91 -17.63
N ASP A 119 7.20 6.09 -17.02
CA ASP A 119 7.06 4.63 -16.93
C ASP A 119 6.65 4.10 -15.54
N VAL A 120 6.44 5.00 -14.56
CA VAL A 120 6.08 4.66 -13.19
C VAL A 120 4.59 4.33 -13.09
N ALA A 121 4.26 3.18 -12.51
CA ALA A 121 2.91 2.75 -12.20
C ALA A 121 2.41 3.29 -10.86
N GLY A 122 3.26 3.21 -9.84
CA GLY A 122 2.92 3.60 -8.48
C GLY A 122 4.11 4.00 -7.65
N VAL A 123 3.83 4.79 -6.62
CA VAL A 123 4.75 5.12 -5.53
C VAL A 123 4.17 4.56 -4.25
N ILE A 124 4.93 3.75 -3.52
CA ILE A 124 4.53 3.19 -2.23
C ILE A 124 5.37 3.78 -1.09
N ILE A 125 4.71 4.17 -0.01
CA ILE A 125 5.35 4.79 1.15
C ILE A 125 4.63 4.41 2.45
N GLU A 126 5.38 4.18 3.52
CA GLU A 126 4.85 4.09 4.88
C GLU A 126 4.65 5.49 5.47
N GLY A 127 3.53 5.71 6.17
CA GLY A 127 3.33 6.96 6.94
C GLY A 127 4.33 7.12 8.07
N ILE A 128 4.79 5.99 8.63
CA ILE A 128 5.91 5.88 9.58
C ILE A 128 6.65 4.60 9.20
N GLN A 129 7.91 4.71 8.81
CA GLN A 129 8.74 3.52 8.55
C GLN A 129 9.04 2.81 9.88
N GLY A 130 8.34 1.72 10.14
CA GLY A 130 8.50 0.98 11.40
C GLY A 130 9.81 0.18 11.44
N VAL A 131 9.99 -0.74 10.52
CA VAL A 131 11.18 -1.60 10.40
C VAL A 131 12.43 -0.80 10.07
N GLY A 132 12.29 0.30 9.34
CA GLY A 132 13.37 1.23 9.00
C GLY A 132 13.93 2.03 10.18
N GLY A 133 13.37 1.91 11.40
CA GLY A 133 13.88 2.57 12.60
C GLY A 133 13.01 3.72 13.13
N ILE A 134 11.69 3.65 12.92
CA ILE A 134 10.72 4.66 13.35
C ILE A 134 11.02 6.02 12.67
N VAL A 135 11.15 6.00 11.36
CA VAL A 135 11.42 7.20 10.58
C VAL A 135 10.12 7.80 10.08
N ILE A 136 9.89 9.06 10.37
CA ILE A 136 8.68 9.81 9.97
C ILE A 136 9.03 10.71 8.79
N PRO A 137 8.34 10.57 7.65
CA PRO A 137 8.50 11.51 6.53
C PRO A 137 8.06 12.93 6.93
N ASP A 138 8.69 13.94 6.35
CA ASP A 138 8.30 15.33 6.56
C ASP A 138 6.88 15.59 6.01
N ASP A 139 6.06 16.32 6.74
CA ASP A 139 4.70 16.70 6.32
C ASP A 139 4.69 17.42 4.96
N ARG A 140 5.69 18.25 4.71
CA ARG A 140 5.84 18.95 3.44
C ARG A 140 6.11 17.94 2.31
N PHE A 141 7.02 17.00 2.54
CA PHE A 141 7.34 15.95 1.57
C PHE A 141 6.10 15.14 1.21
N MET A 142 5.28 14.74 2.20
CA MET A 142 4.06 13.96 1.95
C MET A 142 3.04 14.74 1.09
N ARG A 143 2.87 16.05 1.34
CA ARG A 143 2.00 16.88 0.50
C ARG A 143 2.54 17.03 -0.92
N ASP A 144 3.83 17.30 -1.05
CA ASP A 144 4.50 17.46 -2.35
C ASP A 144 4.50 16.14 -3.13
N LEU A 145 4.68 15.00 -2.46
CA LEU A 145 4.58 13.65 -3.04
C LEU A 145 3.17 13.39 -3.60
N ARG A 146 2.13 13.71 -2.82
CA ARG A 146 0.75 13.58 -3.31
C ARG A 146 0.49 14.44 -4.53
N GLN A 147 0.97 15.68 -4.54
CA GLN A 147 0.82 16.58 -5.67
C GLN A 147 1.56 16.05 -6.91
N ALA A 148 2.82 15.67 -6.77
CA ALA A 148 3.65 15.16 -7.86
C ALA A 148 3.06 13.88 -8.49
N THR A 149 2.60 12.93 -7.68
CA THR A 149 1.97 11.69 -8.18
C THR A 149 0.67 11.97 -8.91
N LYS A 150 -0.15 12.92 -8.42
CA LYS A 150 -1.39 13.34 -9.06
C LYS A 150 -1.13 13.98 -10.42
N GLU A 151 -0.16 14.89 -10.51
CA GLU A 151 0.22 15.57 -11.76
C GLU A 151 0.76 14.59 -12.80
N ALA A 152 1.51 13.57 -12.37
CA ALA A 152 2.07 12.55 -13.24
C ALA A 152 1.08 11.43 -13.62
N GLY A 153 -0.13 11.41 -13.07
CA GLY A 153 -1.10 10.33 -13.26
C GLY A 153 -0.61 8.98 -12.72
N VAL A 154 0.14 9.02 -11.62
CA VAL A 154 0.74 7.84 -10.96
C VAL A 154 0.00 7.55 -9.66
N VAL A 155 -0.21 6.27 -9.34
CA VAL A 155 -0.90 5.86 -8.13
C VAL A 155 0.00 6.07 -6.91
N LEU A 156 -0.51 6.76 -5.88
CA LEU A 156 0.13 6.81 -4.56
C LEU A 156 -0.48 5.75 -3.65
N ILE A 157 0.35 4.86 -3.11
CA ILE A 157 -0.02 3.79 -2.18
C ILE A 157 0.52 4.19 -0.80
N LEU A 158 -0.37 4.36 0.17
CA LEU A 158 -0.01 4.59 1.57
C LEU A 158 -0.08 3.26 2.32
N ASP A 159 1.07 2.76 2.74
CA ASP A 159 1.16 1.56 3.57
C ASP A 159 0.97 1.94 5.03
N GLU A 160 -0.23 1.74 5.52
CA GLU A 160 -0.61 2.01 6.90
C GLU A 160 -0.78 0.73 7.74
N ILE A 161 -0.22 -0.39 7.28
CA ILE A 161 -0.37 -1.70 7.94
C ILE A 161 0.12 -1.64 9.38
N GLN A 162 1.20 -0.93 9.64
CA GLN A 162 1.77 -0.80 10.99
C GLN A 162 1.39 0.51 11.68
N SER A 163 1.14 1.59 10.96
CA SER A 163 0.88 2.91 11.52
C SER A 163 -0.59 3.34 11.50
N GLY A 164 -1.45 2.62 10.76
CA GLY A 164 -2.85 2.98 10.62
C GLY A 164 -3.72 2.57 11.81
N TYR A 165 -4.91 3.16 11.90
CA TYR A 165 -5.99 2.84 12.84
C TYR A 165 -5.61 2.94 14.33
N GLY A 166 -4.63 3.75 14.68
CA GLY A 166 -4.19 3.98 16.08
C GLY A 166 -3.33 2.86 16.65
N ARG A 167 -2.74 2.06 15.79
CA ARG A 167 -1.84 0.98 16.21
C ARG A 167 -0.49 1.52 16.69
#